data_276b1094e5cf474d56df700e014fb629
#
_entry.id   276b1094e5cf474d56df700e014fb629
#
_cell.length_a   1.000
_cell.length_b   1.000
_cell.length_c   1.000
_cell.angle_alpha   90.00
_cell.angle_beta   90.00
_cell.angle_gamma   90.00
#
_symmetry.space_group_name_H-M   'P 1'
#
loop_
_entity.id
_entity.type
_entity.pdbx_description
1 polymer ?
#
loop_
_entity_poly.entity_id
_entity_poly.type
_entity_poly.pdbx_seq_one_letter_code
_entity_poly.pdbx_strand_id
1 'polypeptide(L)'
;MSFFSRKRDQLEAKGIDPDRIPPGQYYTERFPVLHAGRVPKTDLGEWDFTVEGLVASPRRWTYEDVLAMPVARHTFDIHCVTKWSKLDTDWEGVPVAELMESVELLPAATHVLVLAEHGFTANLPLEDFVAGDNLFAHRFGGAQLEPEHGWPLRLVVPHLYFWKSVKWVRGLRFLGRDEPGFWERNGYHMHGDPWKEQRFWGD
;
A
#
# COMPACT_ATOMS: atom_id res chain seq x y z
N MET A 1 31.70 16.59 13.77
CA MET A 1 30.27 16.18 13.68
C MET A 1 30.10 15.21 12.55
N SER A 2 29.53 14.03 12.81
CA SER A 2 29.25 13.01 11.80
C SER A 2 28.17 13.51 10.81
N PHE A 3 28.19 13.01 9.58
CA PHE A 3 27.13 13.27 8.58
C PHE A 3 25.75 12.91 9.11
N PHE A 4 25.64 11.86 9.90
CA PHE A 4 24.41 11.42 10.55
C PHE A 4 23.89 12.40 11.60
N SER A 5 24.76 13.02 12.42
CA SER A 5 24.33 14.01 13.40
C SER A 5 23.74 15.26 12.74
N ARG A 6 24.33 15.74 11.64
CA ARG A 6 23.82 16.90 10.90
C ARG A 6 22.42 16.67 10.32
N LYS A 7 22.13 15.44 9.87
CA LYS A 7 20.82 15.10 9.30
C LYS A 7 19.73 15.06 10.38
N ARG A 8 20.07 14.52 11.56
CA ARG A 8 19.15 14.55 12.74
C ARG A 8 18.88 15.98 13.18
N ASP A 9 19.93 16.78 13.37
CA ASP A 9 19.80 18.19 13.78
C ASP A 9 18.91 18.99 12.82
N GLN A 10 18.98 18.71 11.50
CA GLN A 10 18.14 19.35 10.48
C GLN A 10 16.66 18.94 10.56
N LEU A 11 16.35 17.71 10.93
CA LEU A 11 14.98 17.25 11.13
C LEU A 11 14.40 17.84 12.40
N GLU A 12 15.16 17.80 13.51
CA GLU A 12 14.77 18.39 14.80
C GLU A 12 14.52 19.90 14.69
N ALA A 13 15.36 20.62 13.93
CA ALA A 13 15.17 22.05 13.65
C ALA A 13 13.86 22.36 12.89
N LYS A 14 13.28 21.35 12.21
CA LYS A 14 11.98 21.43 11.54
C LYS A 14 10.83 20.91 12.43
N GLY A 15 11.10 20.53 13.68
CA GLY A 15 10.13 19.92 14.57
C GLY A 15 9.77 18.47 14.20
N ILE A 16 10.61 17.80 13.42
CA ILE A 16 10.41 16.42 12.99
C ILE A 16 11.23 15.49 13.90
N ASP A 17 10.58 14.49 14.47
CA ASP A 17 11.26 13.42 15.19
C ASP A 17 12.05 12.56 14.20
N PRO A 18 13.41 12.53 14.29
CA PRO A 18 14.23 11.75 13.38
C PRO A 18 13.99 10.23 13.46
N ASP A 19 13.46 9.75 14.59
CA ASP A 19 13.18 8.32 14.78
C ASP A 19 11.94 7.84 14.01
N ARG A 20 11.17 8.75 13.40
CA ARG A 20 10.11 8.45 12.42
C ARG A 20 10.64 8.24 11.00
N ILE A 21 11.93 8.46 10.75
CA ILE A 21 12.54 8.34 9.42
C ILE A 21 13.42 7.09 9.38
N PRO A 22 13.06 6.04 8.63
CA PRO A 22 13.86 4.83 8.51
C PRO A 22 15.27 5.10 7.99
N PRO A 23 16.22 4.18 8.22
CA PRO A 23 17.59 4.29 7.70
C PRO A 23 17.60 4.53 6.18
N GLY A 24 18.53 5.34 5.69
CA GLY A 24 18.68 5.64 4.27
C GLY A 24 17.59 6.53 3.64
N GLN A 25 16.57 6.96 4.40
CA GLN A 25 15.50 7.84 3.91
C GLN A 25 15.79 9.33 4.13
N TYR A 26 15.09 10.19 3.38
CA TYR A 26 15.02 11.63 3.62
C TYR A 26 13.55 12.09 3.71
N TYR A 27 13.30 13.09 4.53
CA TYR A 27 11.98 13.70 4.66
C TYR A 27 11.61 14.58 3.46
N THR A 28 10.35 14.54 3.05
CA THR A 28 9.77 15.45 2.05
C THR A 28 8.34 15.82 2.40
N GLU A 29 7.98 17.08 2.18
CA GLU A 29 6.59 17.54 2.25
C GLU A 29 5.80 17.20 0.98
N ARG A 30 6.51 16.95 -0.12
CA ARG A 30 5.88 16.59 -1.39
C ARG A 30 5.38 15.16 -1.34
N PHE A 31 4.37 14.87 -2.15
CA PHE A 31 3.96 13.50 -2.44
C PHE A 31 4.38 13.16 -3.88
N PRO A 32 5.57 12.57 -4.09
CA PRO A 32 6.06 12.29 -5.42
C PRO A 32 5.13 11.31 -6.16
N VAL A 33 4.87 11.60 -7.43
CA VAL A 33 4.11 10.72 -8.33
C VAL A 33 5.07 9.77 -9.01
N LEU A 34 4.98 8.49 -8.66
CA LEU A 34 5.78 7.40 -9.25
C LEU A 34 4.85 6.24 -9.60
N HIS A 35 4.94 5.73 -10.81
CA HIS A 35 4.19 4.55 -11.25
C HIS A 35 4.89 3.83 -12.40
N ALA A 36 4.64 2.53 -12.52
CA ALA A 36 4.99 1.76 -13.71
C ALA A 36 3.86 1.88 -14.75
N GLY A 37 4.18 2.32 -15.94
CA GLY A 37 3.21 2.50 -17.02
C GLY A 37 2.42 3.81 -16.91
N ARG A 38 1.28 3.88 -17.58
CA ARG A 38 0.42 5.06 -17.66
C ARG A 38 -0.68 5.05 -16.59
N VAL A 39 -1.17 6.23 -16.24
CA VAL A 39 -2.37 6.37 -15.41
C VAL A 39 -3.58 5.79 -16.16
N PRO A 40 -4.36 4.88 -15.56
CA PRO A 40 -5.54 4.31 -16.20
C PRO A 40 -6.64 5.36 -16.38
N LYS A 41 -7.43 5.19 -17.43
CA LYS A 41 -8.70 5.89 -17.60
C LYS A 41 -9.79 4.96 -17.09
N THR A 42 -10.20 5.16 -15.85
CA THR A 42 -11.17 4.28 -15.19
C THR A 42 -12.60 4.74 -15.46
N ASP A 43 -13.43 3.85 -15.96
CA ASP A 43 -14.88 3.99 -15.99
C ASP A 43 -15.47 3.30 -14.75
N LEU A 44 -16.08 4.05 -13.85
CA LEU A 44 -16.67 3.50 -12.62
C LEU A 44 -17.85 2.56 -12.89
N GLY A 45 -18.53 2.73 -14.01
CA GLY A 45 -19.63 1.84 -14.41
C GLY A 45 -19.16 0.44 -14.81
N GLU A 46 -17.89 0.30 -15.19
CA GLU A 46 -17.25 -0.96 -15.54
C GLU A 46 -16.24 -1.44 -14.48
N TRP A 47 -16.01 -0.61 -13.46
CA TRP A 47 -15.04 -0.94 -12.42
C TRP A 47 -15.61 -1.98 -11.46
N ASP A 48 -14.77 -2.95 -11.10
CA ASP A 48 -15.06 -3.93 -10.08
C ASP A 48 -13.83 -4.22 -9.22
N PHE A 49 -14.09 -4.79 -8.04
CA PHE A 49 -13.09 -5.34 -7.16
C PHE A 49 -13.38 -6.82 -6.92
N THR A 50 -12.44 -7.69 -7.21
CA THR A 50 -12.63 -9.13 -7.13
C THR A 50 -11.78 -9.76 -6.04
N VAL A 51 -12.29 -10.82 -5.41
CA VAL A 51 -11.55 -11.67 -4.47
C VAL A 51 -11.62 -13.10 -4.94
N GLU A 52 -10.47 -13.74 -5.11
CA GLU A 52 -10.34 -15.08 -5.66
C GLU A 52 -9.20 -15.88 -5.02
N GLY A 53 -8.96 -17.09 -5.48
CA GLY A 53 -7.90 -17.98 -5.00
C GLY A 53 -8.36 -18.83 -3.82
N LEU A 54 -7.57 -18.92 -2.74
CA LEU A 54 -7.86 -19.73 -1.57
C LEU A 54 -8.92 -19.11 -0.66
N VAL A 55 -10.12 -18.96 -1.19
CA VAL A 55 -11.34 -18.49 -0.50
C VAL A 55 -12.45 -19.50 -0.66
N ALA A 56 -13.37 -19.58 0.32
CA ALA A 56 -14.52 -20.50 0.27
C ALA A 56 -15.45 -20.17 -0.92
N SER A 57 -15.61 -18.88 -1.22
CA SER A 57 -16.37 -18.39 -2.38
C SER A 57 -15.74 -17.11 -2.93
N PRO A 58 -15.49 -17.01 -4.23
CA PRO A 58 -15.07 -15.75 -4.86
C PRO A 58 -16.08 -14.63 -4.60
N ARG A 59 -15.57 -13.39 -4.51
CA ARG A 59 -16.39 -12.20 -4.32
C ARG A 59 -16.14 -11.18 -5.43
N ARG A 60 -17.15 -10.35 -5.68
CA ARG A 60 -17.07 -9.23 -6.59
C ARG A 60 -17.94 -8.09 -6.06
N TRP A 61 -17.39 -6.89 -6.04
CA TRP A 61 -18.06 -5.67 -5.64
C TRP A 61 -17.93 -4.62 -6.74
N THR A 62 -18.98 -3.84 -6.91
CA THR A 62 -18.93 -2.58 -7.66
C THR A 62 -18.23 -1.51 -6.84
N TYR A 63 -17.95 -0.36 -7.43
CA TYR A 63 -17.38 0.77 -6.71
C TYR A 63 -18.32 1.27 -5.60
N GLU A 64 -19.64 1.33 -5.89
CA GLU A 64 -20.67 1.70 -4.94
C GLU A 64 -20.75 0.72 -3.77
N ASP A 65 -20.61 -0.58 -4.01
CA ASP A 65 -20.60 -1.59 -2.95
C ASP A 65 -19.41 -1.37 -2.01
N VAL A 66 -18.22 -1.06 -2.55
CA VAL A 66 -17.04 -0.76 -1.74
C VAL A 66 -17.23 0.52 -0.93
N LEU A 67 -17.78 1.58 -1.52
CA LEU A 67 -18.03 2.84 -0.81
C LEU A 67 -19.16 2.74 0.25
N ALA A 68 -20.00 1.71 0.17
CA ALA A 68 -21.04 1.46 1.17
C ALA A 68 -20.53 0.73 2.43
N MET A 69 -19.28 0.20 2.38
CA MET A 69 -18.63 -0.43 3.55
C MET A 69 -18.26 0.62 4.59
N PRO A 70 -18.09 0.23 5.88
CA PRO A 70 -17.59 1.12 6.92
C PRO A 70 -16.27 1.78 6.53
N VAL A 71 -16.15 3.07 6.79
CA VAL A 71 -14.98 3.88 6.44
C VAL A 71 -14.24 4.31 7.70
N ALA A 72 -12.91 4.23 7.67
CA ALA A 72 -12.04 4.79 8.70
C ALA A 72 -11.12 5.87 8.12
N ARG A 73 -10.59 6.71 9.02
CA ARG A 73 -9.60 7.73 8.71
C ARG A 73 -8.38 7.53 9.60
N HIS A 74 -7.22 7.44 8.97
CA HIS A 74 -5.95 7.24 9.66
C HIS A 74 -4.89 8.19 9.13
N THR A 75 -3.96 8.54 10.01
CA THR A 75 -2.77 9.32 9.65
C THR A 75 -1.55 8.42 9.74
N PHE A 76 -0.82 8.30 8.63
CA PHE A 76 0.33 7.40 8.51
C PHE A 76 1.58 8.14 8.05
N ASP A 77 2.74 7.58 8.43
CA ASP A 77 4.00 7.85 7.79
C ASP A 77 4.19 6.86 6.64
N ILE A 78 4.61 7.33 5.49
CA ILE A 78 4.84 6.50 4.32
C ILE A 78 6.29 6.62 3.84
N HIS A 79 6.86 5.48 3.45
CA HIS A 79 8.27 5.35 3.11
C HIS A 79 8.44 4.70 1.73
N CYS A 80 9.08 5.40 0.81
CA CYS A 80 9.28 4.87 -0.55
C CYS A 80 10.68 4.25 -0.70
N VAL A 81 10.77 3.17 -1.46
CA VAL A 81 12.05 2.53 -1.81
C VAL A 81 13.03 3.52 -2.49
N THR A 82 12.52 4.55 -3.17
CA THR A 82 13.30 5.64 -3.77
C THR A 82 13.79 6.67 -2.75
N LYS A 83 13.83 6.29 -1.48
CA LYS A 83 14.46 6.97 -0.34
C LYS A 83 13.74 8.20 0.21
N TRP A 84 12.54 8.52 -0.18
CA TRP A 84 11.77 9.58 0.46
C TRP A 84 10.79 9.02 1.51
N SER A 85 10.59 9.80 2.57
CA SER A 85 9.55 9.61 3.58
C SER A 85 8.69 10.84 3.66
N LYS A 86 7.38 10.65 3.68
CA LYS A 86 6.39 11.68 3.94
C LYS A 86 5.64 11.31 5.20
N LEU A 87 5.64 12.22 6.17
CA LEU A 87 5.00 12.02 7.47
C LEU A 87 3.59 12.61 7.48
N ASP A 88 2.80 12.17 8.44
CA ASP A 88 1.46 12.69 8.75
C ASP A 88 0.55 12.72 7.52
N THR A 89 0.56 11.64 6.74
CA THR A 89 -0.30 11.49 5.58
C THR A 89 -1.68 11.00 6.00
N ASP A 90 -2.70 11.77 5.66
CA ASP A 90 -4.08 11.57 6.08
C ASP A 90 -4.87 10.81 5.00
N TRP A 91 -5.36 9.63 5.35
CA TRP A 91 -6.05 8.71 4.46
C TRP A 91 -7.44 8.38 4.97
N GLU A 92 -8.39 8.23 4.05
CA GLU A 92 -9.74 7.79 4.35
C GLU A 92 -10.13 6.68 3.37
N GLY A 93 -10.70 5.60 3.89
CA GLY A 93 -11.07 4.44 3.09
C GLY A 93 -11.65 3.31 3.91
N VAL A 94 -11.89 2.17 3.25
CA VAL A 94 -12.40 0.95 3.87
C VAL A 94 -11.23 0.21 4.53
N PRO A 95 -11.26 -0.06 5.85
CA PRO A 95 -10.26 -0.91 6.48
C PRO A 95 -10.19 -2.28 5.82
N VAL A 96 -8.98 -2.81 5.66
CA VAL A 96 -8.80 -4.17 5.13
C VAL A 96 -9.60 -5.17 5.97
N ALA A 97 -9.63 -5.01 7.30
CA ALA A 97 -10.37 -5.86 8.21
C ALA A 97 -11.88 -5.90 7.87
N GLU A 98 -12.51 -4.77 7.60
CA GLU A 98 -13.94 -4.67 7.22
C GLU A 98 -14.24 -5.42 5.93
N LEU A 99 -13.40 -5.25 4.90
CA LEU A 99 -13.56 -6.01 3.66
C LEU A 99 -13.41 -7.50 3.90
N MET A 100 -12.46 -7.89 4.74
CA MET A 100 -12.17 -9.30 5.07
C MET A 100 -13.27 -9.97 5.90
N GLU A 101 -14.13 -9.24 6.61
CA GLU A 101 -15.29 -9.82 7.31
C GLU A 101 -16.23 -10.59 6.37
N SER A 102 -16.29 -10.18 5.11
CA SER A 102 -17.11 -10.82 4.07
C SER A 102 -16.38 -11.91 3.28
N VAL A 103 -15.11 -12.20 3.62
CA VAL A 103 -14.23 -13.15 2.91
C VAL A 103 -13.83 -14.30 3.83
N GLU A 104 -14.32 -15.48 3.55
CA GLU A 104 -13.90 -16.69 4.25
C GLU A 104 -12.67 -17.30 3.56
N LEU A 105 -11.51 -17.22 4.23
CA LEU A 105 -10.26 -17.78 3.73
C LEU A 105 -10.22 -19.30 3.97
N LEU A 106 -9.68 -20.03 3.00
CA LEU A 106 -9.33 -21.43 3.21
C LEU A 106 -8.07 -21.54 4.11
N PRO A 107 -7.94 -22.60 4.94
CA PRO A 107 -6.83 -22.74 5.89
C PRO A 107 -5.44 -22.74 5.28
N ALA A 108 -5.33 -23.02 3.98
CA ALA A 108 -4.05 -23.01 3.25
C ALA A 108 -3.63 -21.60 2.80
N ALA A 109 -4.45 -20.58 2.94
CA ALA A 109 -4.11 -19.20 2.55
C ALA A 109 -3.06 -18.62 3.51
N THR A 110 -1.90 -18.27 2.99
CA THR A 110 -0.78 -17.68 3.74
C THR A 110 -0.30 -16.35 3.17
N HIS A 111 -0.67 -16.06 1.92
CA HIS A 111 -0.25 -14.85 1.20
C HIS A 111 -1.40 -14.30 0.37
N VAL A 112 -1.28 -13.04 0.01
CA VAL A 112 -2.17 -12.37 -0.94
C VAL A 112 -1.36 -11.72 -2.05
N LEU A 113 -1.82 -11.87 -3.28
CA LEU A 113 -1.38 -11.09 -4.43
C LEU A 113 -2.44 -10.02 -4.68
N VAL A 114 -2.06 -8.76 -4.49
CA VAL A 114 -2.92 -7.61 -4.78
C VAL A 114 -2.88 -7.36 -6.28
N LEU A 115 -4.04 -7.33 -6.91
CA LEU A 115 -4.21 -7.15 -8.35
C LEU A 115 -4.60 -5.71 -8.66
N ALA A 116 -4.01 -5.13 -9.69
CA ALA A 116 -4.29 -3.76 -10.10
C ALA A 116 -4.39 -3.60 -11.61
N GLU A 117 -4.75 -2.39 -12.06
CA GLU A 117 -4.84 -2.05 -13.47
C GLU A 117 -3.53 -2.38 -14.22
N HIS A 118 -3.66 -2.65 -15.51
CA HIS A 118 -2.56 -2.98 -16.42
C HIS A 118 -1.72 -4.20 -16.03
N GLY A 119 -2.30 -5.12 -15.22
CA GLY A 119 -1.62 -6.33 -14.78
C GLY A 119 -0.53 -6.09 -13.73
N PHE A 120 -0.50 -4.91 -13.11
CA PHE A 120 0.37 -4.68 -11.96
C PHE A 120 -0.06 -5.52 -10.77
N THR A 121 0.91 -6.04 -10.02
CA THR A 121 0.66 -6.85 -8.83
C THR A 121 1.70 -6.55 -7.76
N ALA A 122 1.32 -6.75 -6.48
CA ALA A 122 2.26 -6.83 -5.37
C ALA A 122 1.85 -7.97 -4.42
N ASN A 123 2.83 -8.71 -3.92
CA ASN A 123 2.63 -9.76 -2.92
C ASN A 123 2.69 -9.19 -1.50
N LEU A 124 1.97 -9.82 -0.60
CA LEU A 124 2.04 -9.58 0.85
C LEU A 124 1.86 -10.91 1.59
N PRO A 125 2.61 -11.17 2.68
CA PRO A 125 2.19 -12.15 3.68
C PRO A 125 0.80 -11.79 4.20
N LEU A 126 -0.01 -12.80 4.50
CA LEU A 126 -1.38 -12.57 4.98
C LEU A 126 -1.38 -11.79 6.31
N GLU A 127 -0.41 -12.06 7.18
CA GLU A 127 -0.24 -11.35 8.45
C GLU A 127 -0.02 -9.85 8.27
N ASP A 128 0.82 -9.44 7.30
CA ASP A 128 1.03 -8.03 6.97
C ASP A 128 -0.20 -7.40 6.31
N PHE A 129 -0.89 -8.14 5.47
CA PHE A 129 -2.08 -7.64 4.77
C PHE A 129 -3.24 -7.33 5.72
N VAL A 130 -3.48 -8.19 6.73
CA VAL A 130 -4.55 -8.00 7.72
C VAL A 130 -4.10 -7.23 8.94
N ALA A 131 -2.81 -6.85 9.04
CA ALA A 131 -2.27 -6.16 10.20
C ALA A 131 -2.81 -4.72 10.31
N GLY A 132 -3.01 -4.32 11.56
CA GLY A 132 -3.20 -2.91 11.93
C GLY A 132 -4.30 -2.19 11.18
N ASP A 133 -3.96 -0.99 10.74
CA ASP A 133 -4.88 -0.02 10.15
C ASP A 133 -4.76 0.07 8.63
N ASN A 134 -4.41 -1.03 7.96
CA ASN A 134 -4.33 -1.06 6.50
C ASN A 134 -5.67 -0.67 5.86
N LEU A 135 -5.63 0.16 4.82
CA LEU A 135 -6.81 0.73 4.17
C LEU A 135 -6.86 0.43 2.67
N PHE A 136 -8.04 0.19 2.17
CA PHE A 136 -8.39 0.49 0.79
C PHE A 136 -8.86 1.95 0.70
N ALA A 137 -7.91 2.86 0.48
CA ALA A 137 -8.15 4.29 0.50
C ALA A 137 -8.76 4.79 -0.82
N HIS A 138 -9.76 5.66 -0.70
CA HIS A 138 -10.38 6.39 -1.81
C HIS A 138 -10.23 7.91 -1.65
N ARG A 139 -9.71 8.40 -0.51
CA ARG A 139 -9.42 9.82 -0.24
C ARG A 139 -8.05 10.01 0.38
N PHE A 140 -7.48 11.17 0.15
CA PHE A 140 -6.20 11.62 0.70
C PHE A 140 -6.27 13.11 1.05
N GLY A 141 -5.83 13.51 2.25
CA GLY A 141 -5.85 14.89 2.69
C GLY A 141 -7.25 15.53 2.67
N GLY A 142 -8.30 14.75 2.93
CA GLY A 142 -9.69 15.20 2.91
C GLY A 142 -10.33 15.36 1.52
N ALA A 143 -9.56 15.14 0.43
CA ALA A 143 -10.06 15.17 -0.95
C ALA A 143 -10.10 13.77 -1.57
N GLN A 144 -10.86 13.61 -2.66
CA GLN A 144 -10.79 12.39 -3.47
C GLN A 144 -9.37 12.17 -3.99
N LEU A 145 -8.95 10.92 -4.10
CA LEU A 145 -7.64 10.59 -4.68
C LEU A 145 -7.50 11.14 -6.09
N GLU A 146 -6.35 11.76 -6.37
CA GLU A 146 -5.97 12.08 -7.73
C GLU A 146 -5.69 10.81 -8.55
N PRO A 147 -5.95 10.80 -9.86
CA PRO A 147 -5.68 9.64 -10.71
C PRO A 147 -4.25 9.11 -10.58
N GLU A 148 -3.24 9.97 -10.52
CA GLU A 148 -1.84 9.62 -10.35
C GLU A 148 -1.52 8.98 -9.00
N HIS A 149 -2.34 9.26 -7.98
CA HIS A 149 -2.20 8.71 -6.64
C HIS A 149 -3.02 7.45 -6.40
N GLY A 150 -3.78 6.99 -7.39
CA GLY A 150 -4.41 5.67 -7.35
C GLY A 150 -5.94 5.67 -7.37
N TRP A 151 -6.60 6.79 -7.78
CA TRP A 151 -8.05 6.81 -7.97
C TRP A 151 -8.50 5.68 -8.93
N PRO A 152 -9.61 4.96 -8.67
CA PRO A 152 -10.62 5.21 -7.64
C PRO A 152 -10.28 4.57 -6.28
N LEU A 153 -9.41 3.56 -6.23
CA LEU A 153 -9.08 2.84 -5.01
C LEU A 153 -7.61 2.44 -4.99
N ARG A 154 -6.97 2.61 -3.84
CA ARG A 154 -5.62 2.12 -3.60
C ARG A 154 -5.51 1.40 -2.27
N LEU A 155 -4.61 0.44 -2.18
CA LEU A 155 -4.19 -0.12 -0.90
C LEU A 155 -3.15 0.81 -0.23
N VAL A 156 -3.23 0.95 1.10
CA VAL A 156 -2.22 1.58 1.95
C VAL A 156 -1.79 0.59 3.02
N VAL A 157 -0.51 0.24 3.02
CA VAL A 157 0.18 -0.64 3.99
C VAL A 157 1.35 0.16 4.55
N PRO A 158 1.16 0.93 5.62
CA PRO A 158 2.11 1.97 6.03
C PRO A 158 3.43 1.42 6.59
N HIS A 159 3.43 0.21 7.16
CA HIS A 159 4.60 -0.43 7.76
C HIS A 159 5.59 -1.03 6.75
N LEU A 160 5.20 -1.13 5.46
CA LEU A 160 6.06 -1.59 4.38
C LEU A 160 6.42 -0.46 3.42
N TYR A 161 7.47 -0.66 2.63
CA TYR A 161 7.77 0.29 1.56
C TYR A 161 6.58 0.48 0.63
N PHE A 162 6.39 1.72 0.18
CA PHE A 162 5.15 2.19 -0.45
C PHE A 162 4.81 1.55 -1.81
N TRP A 163 5.70 0.73 -2.39
CA TRP A 163 5.30 -0.08 -3.56
C TRP A 163 4.34 -1.21 -3.19
N LYS A 164 4.29 -1.63 -1.91
CA LYS A 164 3.30 -2.58 -1.37
C LYS A 164 1.92 -1.93 -1.22
N SER A 165 1.86 -0.60 -1.14
CA SER A 165 0.64 0.21 -1.14
C SER A 165 0.16 0.43 -2.58
N VAL A 166 -0.46 -0.59 -3.14
CA VAL A 166 -0.79 -0.71 -4.58
C VAL A 166 -1.82 0.32 -5.01
N LYS A 167 -1.57 1.03 -6.12
CA LYS A 167 -2.51 1.95 -6.77
C LYS A 167 -3.43 1.22 -7.75
N TRP A 168 -4.63 1.81 -7.98
CA TRP A 168 -5.59 1.31 -8.98
C TRP A 168 -5.97 -0.15 -8.77
N VAL A 169 -6.24 -0.50 -7.51
CA VAL A 169 -6.53 -1.89 -7.12
C VAL A 169 -7.81 -2.39 -7.77
N ARG A 170 -7.76 -3.64 -8.27
CA ARG A 170 -8.89 -4.34 -8.90
C ARG A 170 -9.25 -5.63 -8.19
N GLY A 171 -8.45 -6.06 -7.21
CA GLY A 171 -8.79 -7.26 -6.47
C GLY A 171 -7.64 -7.88 -5.69
N LEU A 172 -7.95 -9.05 -5.15
CA LEU A 172 -7.07 -9.87 -4.31
C LEU A 172 -7.12 -11.32 -4.78
N ARG A 173 -5.95 -11.96 -4.82
CA ARG A 173 -5.84 -13.40 -5.00
C ARG A 173 -5.13 -14.00 -3.81
N PHE A 174 -5.81 -14.84 -3.03
CA PHE A 174 -5.23 -15.53 -1.89
C PHE A 174 -4.50 -16.79 -2.30
N LEU A 175 -3.29 -16.98 -1.76
CA LEU A 175 -2.32 -18.00 -2.16
C LEU A 175 -1.81 -18.78 -0.96
N GLY A 176 -1.41 -20.04 -1.17
CA GLY A 176 -0.78 -20.90 -0.16
C GLY A 176 0.74 -20.76 -0.09
N ARG A 177 1.33 -19.88 -0.88
CA ARG A 177 2.77 -19.60 -0.90
C ARG A 177 2.99 -18.18 -1.40
N ASP A 178 4.15 -17.64 -1.12
CA ASP A 178 4.56 -16.34 -1.64
C ASP A 178 4.82 -16.41 -3.16
N GLU A 179 4.24 -15.48 -3.90
CA GLU A 179 4.45 -15.34 -5.34
C GLU A 179 4.85 -13.89 -5.65
N PRO A 180 5.99 -13.66 -6.33
CA PRO A 180 6.50 -12.32 -6.56
C PRO A 180 5.52 -11.49 -7.39
N GLY A 181 5.25 -10.26 -6.96
CA GLY A 181 4.53 -9.24 -7.71
C GLY A 181 5.38 -8.61 -8.81
N PHE A 182 4.92 -7.48 -9.35
CA PHE A 182 5.59 -6.80 -10.47
C PHE A 182 7.02 -6.36 -10.10
N TRP A 183 7.19 -5.62 -9.00
CA TRP A 183 8.51 -5.10 -8.63
C TRP A 183 9.42 -6.19 -8.07
N GLU A 184 8.89 -7.16 -7.35
CA GLU A 184 9.63 -8.31 -6.83
C GLU A 184 10.24 -9.13 -7.97
N ARG A 185 9.52 -9.34 -9.09
CA ARG A 185 10.06 -9.94 -10.32
C ARG A 185 11.13 -9.07 -10.99
N ASN A 186 11.14 -7.78 -10.71
CA ASN A 186 12.15 -6.83 -11.21
C ASN A 186 13.26 -6.53 -10.20
N GLY A 187 13.47 -7.41 -9.21
CA GLY A 187 14.61 -7.37 -8.31
C GLY A 187 14.37 -6.65 -6.98
N TYR A 188 13.13 -6.25 -6.66
CA TYR A 188 12.81 -5.69 -5.35
C TYR A 188 12.68 -6.80 -4.31
N HIS A 189 12.82 -6.43 -3.04
CA HIS A 189 12.71 -7.36 -1.93
C HIS A 189 11.28 -7.93 -1.81
N MET A 190 11.15 -9.22 -1.45
CA MET A 190 9.84 -9.88 -1.34
C MET A 190 8.96 -9.26 -0.25
N HIS A 191 9.53 -8.88 0.91
CA HIS A 191 8.79 -8.30 2.03
C HIS A 191 8.76 -6.76 1.99
N GLY A 192 9.93 -6.10 2.03
CA GLY A 192 10.01 -4.64 1.84
C GLY A 192 9.84 -3.82 3.12
N ASP A 193 10.41 -4.26 4.25
CA ASP A 193 10.44 -3.51 5.52
C ASP A 193 11.41 -2.31 5.41
N PRO A 194 10.94 -1.06 5.55
CA PRO A 194 11.78 0.13 5.44
C PRO A 194 12.78 0.28 6.59
N TRP A 195 12.47 -0.26 7.77
CA TRP A 195 13.34 -0.19 8.94
C TRP A 195 14.53 -1.15 8.87
N LYS A 196 14.39 -2.22 8.04
CA LYS A 196 15.46 -3.18 7.72
C LYS A 196 16.15 -2.84 6.40
N GLU A 197 15.78 -1.72 5.75
CA GLU A 197 16.25 -1.32 4.43
C GLU A 197 16.05 -2.39 3.33
N GLN A 198 15.03 -3.22 3.43
CA GLN A 198 14.71 -4.29 2.48
C GLN A 198 14.22 -3.73 1.14
N ARG A 199 15.14 -3.22 0.31
CA ARG A 199 14.85 -2.56 -0.98
C ARG A 199 14.91 -3.54 -2.15
N PHE A 200 15.94 -4.38 -2.18
CA PHE A 200 16.26 -5.26 -3.30
C PHE A 200 16.56 -6.68 -2.82
N TRP A 201 16.70 -7.59 -3.75
CA TRP A 201 17.11 -8.95 -3.43
C TRP A 201 18.50 -8.95 -2.76
N GLY A 202 18.59 -9.63 -1.64
CA GLY A 202 19.83 -9.76 -0.88
C GLY A 202 20.06 -8.68 0.17
N ASP A 203 19.11 -7.75 0.36
CA ASP A 203 19.14 -6.80 1.48
C ASP A 203 18.68 -7.48 2.79
#